data_b6836fc9267505c89e5e823af4fe7a35
#
_entry.id   b6836fc9267505c89e5e823af4fe7a35
#
_cell.length_a   1.000
_cell.length_b   1.000
_cell.length_c   1.000
_cell.angle_alpha   90.00
_cell.angle_beta   90.00
_cell.angle_gamma   90.00
#
_symmetry.space_group_name_H-M   'P 1'
#
loop_
_entity.id
_entity.type
_entity.pdbx_description
1 polymer ?
#
loop_
_entity_poly.entity_id
_entity_poly.type
_entity_poly.pdbx_seq_one_letter_code
_entity_poly.pdbx_strand_id
1 'polypeptide(L)'
;MLTVLLRHDQTQHLEQIQSSLEERDWWHGFPPDGCEIVSWVVAMGIGQIVTLRFPAERLAAVNVELERRAWGVFETEFYPTYDFLPVRERLTREADERGRVA
;
A
#
# COMPACT_ATOMS: atom_id res chain seq x y z
N MET A 1 -4.46 8.17 3.35
CA MET A 1 -3.60 7.18 2.66
C MET A 1 -4.20 5.79 2.76
N LEU A 2 -3.81 4.93 1.89
CA LEU A 2 -4.21 3.52 1.90
C LEU A 2 -2.97 2.66 1.76
N THR A 3 -2.79 1.70 2.67
CA THR A 3 -1.73 0.70 2.56
C THR A 3 -2.34 -0.61 2.10
N VAL A 4 -1.77 -1.16 1.03
CA VAL A 4 -2.23 -2.39 0.41
C VAL A 4 -1.14 -3.45 0.55
N LEU A 5 -1.50 -4.60 1.09
CA LEU A 5 -0.64 -5.78 1.08
C LEU A 5 -1.02 -6.66 -0.10
N LEU A 6 -0.03 -6.95 -0.94
CA LEU A 6 -0.16 -7.84 -2.08
C LEU A 6 0.61 -9.12 -1.76
N ARG A 7 -0.08 -10.09 -1.15
CA ARG A 7 0.55 -11.35 -0.75
C ARG A 7 0.72 -12.25 -1.96
N HIS A 8 1.92 -12.80 -2.12
CA HIS A 8 2.20 -13.75 -3.19
C HIS A 8 1.44 -15.06 -2.95
N ASP A 9 0.85 -15.59 -3.99
CA ASP A 9 0.34 -16.95 -4.01
C ASP A 9 1.52 -17.91 -4.19
N GLN A 10 1.92 -18.57 -3.12
CA GLN A 10 3.07 -19.47 -3.13
C GLN A 10 2.82 -20.78 -3.90
N THR A 11 1.60 -21.02 -4.37
CA THR A 11 1.29 -22.15 -5.26
C THR A 11 1.66 -21.86 -6.71
N GLN A 12 1.99 -20.60 -7.04
CA GLN A 12 2.40 -20.18 -8.37
C GLN A 12 3.90 -19.85 -8.39
N HIS A 13 4.53 -20.12 -9.52
CA HIS A 13 5.91 -19.67 -9.75
C HIS A 13 5.96 -18.17 -10.05
N LEU A 14 7.08 -17.54 -9.74
CA LEU A 14 7.29 -16.11 -9.97
C LEU A 14 7.00 -15.70 -11.41
N GLU A 15 7.45 -16.50 -12.38
CA GLU A 15 7.24 -16.23 -13.80
C GLU A 15 5.74 -16.23 -14.16
N GLN A 16 4.95 -17.11 -13.55
CA GLN A 16 3.50 -17.14 -13.74
C GLN A 16 2.82 -15.89 -13.20
N ILE A 17 3.24 -15.45 -12.02
CA ILE A 17 2.74 -14.22 -11.41
C ILE A 17 3.07 -13.02 -12.30
N GLN A 18 4.31 -12.91 -12.76
CA GLN A 18 4.74 -11.83 -13.63
C GLN A 18 3.99 -11.82 -14.97
N SER A 19 3.80 -12.98 -15.59
CA SER A 19 3.03 -13.09 -16.82
C SER A 19 1.57 -12.65 -16.63
N SER A 20 0.95 -13.07 -15.53
CA SER A 20 -0.42 -12.66 -15.22
C SER A 20 -0.55 -11.15 -15.02
N LEU A 21 0.41 -10.53 -14.38
CA LEU A 21 0.44 -9.07 -14.20
C LEU A 21 0.60 -8.34 -15.53
N GLU A 22 1.47 -8.83 -16.40
CA GLU A 22 1.66 -8.25 -17.74
C GLU A 22 0.39 -8.36 -18.59
N GLU A 23 -0.29 -9.48 -18.58
CA GLU A 23 -1.57 -9.70 -19.29
C GLU A 23 -2.64 -8.74 -18.82
N ARG A 24 -2.62 -8.35 -17.54
CA ARG A 24 -3.59 -7.43 -16.95
C ARG A 24 -3.16 -5.98 -16.99
N ASP A 25 -2.04 -5.69 -17.63
CA ASP A 25 -1.47 -4.33 -17.73
C ASP A 25 -1.28 -3.66 -16.35
N TRP A 26 -0.81 -4.44 -15.38
CA TRP A 26 -0.60 -3.99 -14.01
C TRP A 26 0.31 -2.76 -13.91
N TRP A 27 1.41 -2.79 -14.64
CA TRP A 27 2.45 -1.77 -14.52
C TRP A 27 2.03 -0.38 -15.02
N HIS A 28 1.05 -0.32 -15.93
CA HIS A 28 0.49 0.94 -16.42
C HIS A 28 -0.86 1.30 -15.77
N GLY A 29 -1.63 0.31 -15.36
CA GLY A 29 -2.97 0.52 -14.87
C GLY A 29 -3.09 0.70 -13.36
N PHE A 30 -2.08 0.31 -12.60
CA PHE A 30 -2.09 0.48 -11.16
C PHE A 30 -0.87 1.28 -10.68
N PRO A 31 -1.06 2.32 -9.84
CA PRO A 31 -2.34 2.84 -9.38
C PRO A 31 -3.09 3.62 -10.48
N PRO A 32 -4.42 3.79 -10.35
CA PRO A 32 -5.16 4.62 -11.31
C PRO A 32 -4.76 6.08 -11.20
N ASP A 33 -5.11 6.87 -12.21
CA ASP A 33 -4.81 8.30 -12.24
C ASP A 33 -5.34 9.02 -10.99
N GLY A 34 -4.58 10.01 -10.52
CA GLY A 34 -4.92 10.78 -9.34
C GLY A 34 -4.41 10.19 -8.03
N CYS A 35 -3.69 9.08 -8.10
CA CYS A 35 -3.06 8.44 -6.94
C CYS A 35 -1.55 8.67 -6.94
N GLU A 36 -1.02 9.07 -5.80
CA GLU A 36 0.42 9.20 -5.57
C GLU A 36 0.95 7.93 -4.89
N ILE A 37 2.03 7.38 -5.41
CA ILE A 37 2.74 6.28 -4.75
C ILE A 37 3.63 6.89 -3.66
N VAL A 38 3.29 6.66 -2.41
CA VAL A 38 4.10 7.11 -1.27
C VAL A 38 5.27 6.16 -1.06
N SER A 39 5.01 4.86 -1.10
CA SER A 39 6.03 3.83 -1.00
C SER A 39 5.57 2.53 -1.65
N TRP A 40 6.53 1.75 -2.11
CA TRP A 40 6.28 0.43 -2.68
C TRP A 40 7.48 -0.44 -2.34
N VAL A 41 7.32 -1.33 -1.38
CA VAL A 41 8.41 -2.17 -0.89
C VAL A 41 8.06 -3.64 -1.02
N VAL A 42 9.10 -4.46 -1.13
CA VAL A 42 8.95 -5.92 -1.06
C VAL A 42 9.21 -6.37 0.37
N ALA A 43 8.25 -7.05 0.97
CA ALA A 43 8.46 -7.79 2.22
C ALA A 43 8.83 -9.22 1.83
N MET A 44 10.10 -9.58 2.02
CA MET A 44 10.61 -10.86 1.57
C MET A 44 9.82 -12.04 2.15
N GLY A 45 9.40 -12.94 1.28
CA GLY A 45 8.61 -14.12 1.68
C GLY A 45 7.10 -13.86 1.85
N ILE A 46 6.67 -12.61 1.88
CA ILE A 46 5.25 -12.26 2.03
C ILE A 46 4.68 -11.74 0.71
N GLY A 47 5.28 -10.71 0.16
CA GLY A 47 4.80 -10.05 -1.05
C GLY A 47 5.20 -8.59 -1.07
N GLN A 48 4.28 -7.73 -1.50
CA GLN A 48 4.55 -6.32 -1.67
C GLN A 48 3.64 -5.48 -0.77
N ILE A 49 4.17 -4.37 -0.28
CA ILE A 49 3.43 -3.41 0.52
C ILE A 49 3.46 -2.08 -0.20
N VAL A 50 2.30 -1.61 -0.62
CA VAL A 50 2.14 -0.37 -1.38
C VAL A 50 1.35 0.63 -0.54
N THR A 51 1.88 1.82 -0.37
CA THR A 51 1.16 2.91 0.28
C THR A 51 0.83 3.99 -0.74
N LEU A 52 -0.45 4.33 -0.85
CA LEU A 52 -0.98 5.29 -1.80
C LEU A 52 -1.59 6.48 -1.07
N ARG A 53 -1.46 7.66 -1.68
CA ARG A 53 -2.17 8.87 -1.26
C ARG A 53 -3.05 9.34 -2.40
N PHE A 54 -4.33 9.59 -2.10
CA PHE A 54 -5.30 10.04 -3.09
C PHE A 54 -6.49 10.70 -2.39
N PRO A 55 -7.26 11.54 -3.11
CA PRO A 55 -8.51 12.06 -2.58
C PRO A 55 -9.52 10.94 -2.28
N ALA A 56 -10.34 11.12 -1.25
CA ALA A 56 -11.29 10.10 -0.80
C ALA A 56 -12.23 9.61 -1.92
N GLU A 57 -12.59 10.49 -2.85
CA GLU A 57 -13.45 10.15 -3.99
C GLU A 57 -12.79 9.16 -4.98
N ARG A 58 -11.50 8.93 -4.88
CA ARG A 58 -10.78 7.95 -5.69
C ARG A 58 -10.77 6.55 -5.10
N LEU A 59 -11.26 6.39 -3.89
CA LEU A 59 -11.20 5.09 -3.21
C LEU A 59 -11.86 3.97 -4.00
N ALA A 60 -13.03 4.22 -4.56
CA ALA A 60 -13.74 3.24 -5.39
C ALA A 60 -12.94 2.84 -6.63
N ALA A 61 -12.29 3.80 -7.29
CA ALA A 61 -11.45 3.53 -8.46
C ALA A 61 -10.24 2.67 -8.11
N VAL A 62 -9.60 2.93 -6.98
CA VAL A 62 -8.49 2.11 -6.48
C VAL A 62 -8.93 0.69 -6.20
N ASN A 63 -10.07 0.51 -5.54
CA ASN A 63 -10.62 -0.81 -5.24
C ASN A 63 -10.93 -1.60 -6.53
N VAL A 64 -11.55 -0.95 -7.51
CA VAL A 64 -11.88 -1.59 -8.78
C VAL A 64 -10.61 -2.07 -9.51
N GLU A 65 -9.57 -1.25 -9.54
CA GLU A 65 -8.31 -1.64 -10.18
C GLU A 65 -7.63 -2.80 -9.46
N LEU A 66 -7.69 -2.85 -8.12
CA LEU A 66 -7.18 -3.98 -7.37
C LEU A 66 -7.96 -5.27 -7.66
N GLU A 67 -9.28 -5.20 -7.69
CA GLU A 67 -10.13 -6.34 -8.04
C GLU A 67 -9.84 -6.83 -9.46
N ARG A 68 -9.69 -5.90 -10.38
CA ARG A 68 -9.53 -6.21 -11.80
C ARG A 68 -8.14 -6.77 -12.12
N ARG A 69 -7.09 -6.27 -11.47
CA ARG A 69 -5.70 -6.52 -11.86
C ARG A 69 -4.91 -7.37 -10.86
N ALA A 70 -5.26 -7.33 -9.59
CA ALA A 70 -4.52 -8.04 -8.54
C ALA A 70 -5.22 -9.32 -8.06
N TRP A 71 -6.53 -9.37 -8.08
CA TRP A 71 -7.25 -10.56 -7.65
C TRP A 71 -6.97 -11.77 -8.55
N GLY A 72 -6.73 -12.92 -7.93
CA GLY A 72 -6.32 -14.12 -8.63
C GLY A 72 -4.82 -14.21 -8.88
N VAL A 73 -4.08 -13.11 -8.71
CA VAL A 73 -2.61 -13.08 -8.76
C VAL A 73 -2.04 -12.92 -7.36
N PHE A 74 -2.63 -12.00 -6.58
CA PHE A 74 -2.27 -11.76 -5.18
C PHE A 74 -3.47 -11.95 -4.27
N GLU A 75 -3.22 -12.34 -3.03
CA GLU A 75 -4.15 -12.09 -1.94
C GLU A 75 -3.95 -10.65 -1.49
N THR A 76 -5.03 -9.88 -1.37
CA THR A 76 -4.96 -8.46 -1.08
C THR A 76 -5.58 -8.13 0.27
N GLU A 77 -4.92 -7.25 1.02
CA GLU A 77 -5.43 -6.68 2.26
C GLU A 77 -5.30 -5.15 2.18
N PHE A 78 -6.30 -4.42 2.62
CA PHE A 78 -6.33 -2.96 2.55
C PHE A 78 -6.49 -2.36 3.94
N TYR A 79 -5.67 -1.37 4.25
CA TYR A 79 -5.74 -0.65 5.51
C TYR A 79 -5.68 0.85 5.28
N PRO A 80 -6.73 1.61 5.67
CA PRO A 80 -6.61 3.06 5.74
C PRO A 80 -5.51 3.41 6.73
N THR A 81 -4.63 4.32 6.33
CA THR A 81 -3.49 4.73 7.13
C THR A 81 -3.38 6.25 7.15
N TYR A 82 -2.75 6.79 8.17
CA TYR A 82 -2.37 8.19 8.21
C TYR A 82 -0.95 8.33 8.74
N ASP A 83 -0.29 9.43 8.40
CA ASP A 83 1.07 9.68 8.82
C ASP A 83 1.11 10.04 10.31
N PHE A 84 1.73 9.20 11.11
CA PHE A 84 1.86 9.39 12.55
C PHE A 84 3.07 10.25 12.94
N LEU A 85 4.01 10.52 12.04
CA LEU A 85 5.22 11.26 12.37
C LEU A 85 4.95 12.62 13.00
N PRO A 86 4.02 13.47 12.50
CA PRO A 86 3.72 14.75 13.14
C PRO A 86 3.18 14.59 14.56
N VAL A 87 2.37 13.55 14.78
CA VAL A 87 1.84 13.24 16.12
C VAL A 87 2.96 12.79 17.05
N ARG A 88 3.84 11.91 16.55
CA ARG A 88 4.99 11.43 17.31
C ARG A 88 5.90 12.58 17.73
N GLU A 89 6.19 13.49 16.83
CA GLU A 89 7.03 14.66 17.12
C GLU A 89 6.41 15.52 18.22
N ARG A 90 5.11 15.78 18.15
CA ARG A 90 4.40 16.51 19.19
C ARG A 90 4.46 15.79 20.54
N LEU A 91 4.19 14.50 20.55
CA LEU A 91 4.22 13.70 21.81
C LEU A 91 5.63 13.62 22.39
N THR A 92 6.64 13.55 21.56
CA THR A 92 8.04 13.53 22.00
C THR A 92 8.41 14.86 22.65
N ARG A 93 8.01 15.99 22.06
CA ARG A 93 8.24 17.32 22.65
C ARG A 93 7.51 17.48 23.98
N GLU A 94 6.25 17.04 24.07
CA GLU A 94 5.48 17.08 25.30
C GLU A 94 6.12 16.22 26.40
N ALA A 95 6.65 15.05 26.04
CA ALA A 95 7.38 14.21 26.98
C ALA A 95 8.68 14.86 27.47
N ASP A 96 9.42 15.52 26.59
CA ASP A 96 10.64 16.26 26.95
C ASP A 96 10.31 17.43 27.88
N GLU A 97 9.26 18.17 27.60
CA GLU A 97 8.80 19.28 28.44
C GLU A 97 8.40 18.78 29.83
N ARG A 98 7.68 17.67 29.93
CA ARG A 98 7.32 17.05 31.23
C ARG A 98 8.57 16.63 32.00
N GLY A 99 9.56 16.07 31.31
CA GLY A 99 10.83 15.67 31.93
C GLY A 99 11.63 16.87 32.47
N ARG A 100 11.52 18.02 31.85
CA ARG A 100 12.21 19.25 32.31
C ARG A 100 11.57 19.87 33.55
N VAL A 101 10.27 19.69 33.71
CA VAL A 101 9.52 20.23 34.83
C VAL A 101 9.68 19.35 36.09
N ALA A 102 9.94 18.11 35.90
CA ALA A 102 10.24 17.17 36.99
C ALA A 102 11.69 17.35 37.46
#